data_0dfaabe2b164e7077c3db4e3f7c51afd
#
_entry.id   0dfaabe2b164e7077c3db4e3f7c51afd
#
_cell.length_a   1.000
_cell.length_b   1.000
_cell.length_c   1.000
_cell.angle_alpha   90.00
_cell.angle_beta   90.00
_cell.angle_gamma   90.00
#
_symmetry.space_group_name_H-M   'P 1'
#
loop_
_entity.id
_entity.type
_entity.pdbx_description
1 polymer ?
#
loop_
_entity_poly.entity_id
_entity_poly.type
_entity_poly.pdbx_seq_one_letter_code
_entity_poly.pdbx_strand_id
1 'polypeptide(L)'
;MIYVHVPFCRSFCTYCDFYSEIACKGRDAAAIEAWADGVCEEVAARRDEIGATLDLDTLYIGGGTPSVLPLSVLQRILNALSSLREKQRALSCSAEGARPGHCFSERPTQHRYSEFTIEVNPEDIVERGPEYVRGLLDLGVTRISMGVQSLDDNVLRWMNRRHSAAHARLAFQMLRQAQGEISSQDLRPVSGGSTPYEPPRPNGLSAFSSEKARPGRRSDERVNPTHPCDISIDLIIGVPGMTREILGATLEEVIGWRPEHISAYQLSIEEGSALARMIEKGEVRELDEEECRAQYELVCQRLRDAGYHHYEISNWALPGHEAIHNSAYWTRHPYVGLGPGAHSLIGNRRSWNSQVLSGWTAEGEDLSPEQIHTEEVMLLARTDRGPIPERDWFIADEIIPSLL
;
A
#
# COMPACT_ATOMS: atom_id res chain seq x y z
N MET A 1 0.92 -6.32 13.74
CA MET A 1 1.14 -5.71 12.43
C MET A 1 2.41 -6.27 11.79
N ILE A 2 2.36 -6.72 10.53
CA ILE A 2 3.48 -7.39 9.86
C ILE A 2 3.71 -6.74 8.49
N TYR A 3 4.95 -6.39 8.19
CA TYR A 3 5.41 -5.95 6.87
C TYR A 3 6.37 -6.99 6.29
N VAL A 4 6.22 -7.36 5.02
CA VAL A 4 7.16 -8.23 4.31
C VAL A 4 7.77 -7.46 3.14
N HIS A 5 9.08 -7.26 3.17
CA HIS A 5 9.80 -6.59 2.10
C HIS A 5 10.19 -7.56 0.98
N VAL A 6 9.70 -7.29 -0.22
CA VAL A 6 10.02 -8.04 -1.44
C VAL A 6 11.08 -7.26 -2.22
N PRO A 7 12.35 -7.71 -2.26
CA PRO A 7 13.43 -6.94 -2.86
C PRO A 7 13.58 -7.17 -4.38
N PHE A 8 12.51 -7.47 -5.09
CA PHE A 8 12.59 -7.82 -6.51
C PHE A 8 11.84 -6.83 -7.37
N CYS A 9 12.51 -6.29 -8.39
CA CYS A 9 11.93 -5.49 -9.46
C CYS A 9 12.35 -6.03 -10.82
N ARG A 10 11.57 -5.77 -11.88
CA ARG A 10 11.95 -6.10 -13.25
C ARG A 10 12.72 -4.95 -13.92
N SER A 11 12.63 -3.74 -13.39
CA SER A 11 13.39 -2.54 -13.80
C SER A 11 13.45 -1.57 -12.64
N PHE A 12 14.49 -0.74 -12.57
CA PHE A 12 14.55 0.35 -11.61
C PHE A 12 13.81 1.57 -12.15
N CYS A 13 12.97 2.17 -11.33
CA CYS A 13 12.39 3.47 -11.59
C CYS A 13 13.42 4.58 -11.36
N THR A 14 13.32 5.69 -12.11
CA THR A 14 14.30 6.80 -12.04
C THR A 14 14.39 7.41 -10.64
N TYR A 15 13.29 7.41 -9.90
CA TYR A 15 13.12 8.09 -8.62
C TYR A 15 13.24 7.17 -7.39
N CYS A 16 13.19 5.83 -7.58
CA CYS A 16 13.04 4.87 -6.49
C CYS A 16 14.36 4.65 -5.75
N ASP A 17 14.32 4.67 -4.42
CA ASP A 17 15.40 4.39 -3.49
C ASP A 17 15.19 3.11 -2.69
N PHE A 18 14.02 2.47 -2.81
CA PHE A 18 13.75 1.22 -2.10
C PHE A 18 14.77 0.15 -2.48
N TYR A 19 15.29 -0.53 -1.44
CA TYR A 19 16.17 -1.67 -1.68
C TYR A 19 15.50 -2.69 -2.60
N SER A 20 16.07 -2.88 -3.77
CA SER A 20 15.57 -3.86 -4.73
C SER A 20 16.69 -4.37 -5.65
N GLU A 21 16.51 -5.60 -6.11
CA GLU A 21 17.38 -6.26 -7.07
C GLU A 21 16.63 -6.50 -8.37
N ILE A 22 17.32 -6.40 -9.51
CA ILE A 22 16.66 -6.69 -10.78
C ILE A 22 16.49 -8.20 -10.93
N ALA A 23 15.24 -8.61 -10.96
CA ALA A 23 14.83 -9.95 -11.31
C ALA A 23 14.90 -10.14 -12.83
N CYS A 24 15.96 -10.81 -13.34
CA CYS A 24 16.15 -11.11 -14.77
C CYS A 24 15.79 -12.55 -15.12
N LYS A 25 15.18 -12.79 -16.26
CA LYS A 25 14.67 -14.10 -16.71
C LYS A 25 15.68 -15.24 -16.50
N GLY A 26 15.32 -16.23 -15.69
CA GLY A 26 15.99 -17.52 -15.58
C GLY A 26 17.00 -17.69 -14.43
N ARG A 27 17.48 -16.61 -13.77
CA ARG A 27 18.29 -16.69 -12.54
C ARG A 27 17.45 -16.43 -11.28
N ASP A 28 16.24 -15.93 -11.47
CA ASP A 28 15.44 -15.31 -10.42
C ASP A 28 14.68 -16.32 -9.59
N ALA A 29 14.28 -17.46 -10.16
CA ALA A 29 13.52 -18.46 -9.42
C ALA A 29 14.30 -18.95 -8.19
N ALA A 30 15.62 -19.22 -8.34
CA ALA A 30 16.46 -19.65 -7.22
C ALA A 30 16.66 -18.53 -6.18
N ALA A 31 16.79 -17.27 -6.62
CA ALA A 31 16.94 -16.13 -5.73
C ALA A 31 15.64 -15.85 -4.96
N ILE A 32 14.48 -15.92 -5.63
CA ILE A 32 13.15 -15.78 -5.01
C ILE A 32 12.93 -16.91 -3.99
N GLU A 33 13.28 -18.16 -4.33
CA GLU A 33 13.15 -19.30 -3.41
C GLU A 33 14.05 -19.13 -2.18
N ALA A 34 15.32 -18.75 -2.36
CA ALA A 34 16.26 -18.51 -1.26
C ALA A 34 15.83 -17.36 -0.36
N TRP A 35 15.32 -16.26 -0.95
CA TRP A 35 14.73 -15.15 -0.19
C TRP A 35 13.52 -15.61 0.62
N ALA A 36 12.62 -16.37 0.02
CA ALA A 36 11.42 -16.85 0.71
C ALA A 36 11.74 -17.84 1.83
N ASP A 37 12.80 -18.68 1.67
CA ASP A 37 13.32 -19.52 2.75
C ASP A 37 13.83 -18.65 3.90
N GLY A 38 14.65 -17.62 3.61
CA GLY A 38 15.14 -16.67 4.60
C GLY A 38 14.01 -15.93 5.35
N VAL A 39 12.96 -15.48 4.65
CA VAL A 39 11.77 -14.88 5.28
C VAL A 39 11.08 -15.89 6.20
N CYS A 40 10.90 -17.15 5.79
CA CYS A 40 10.30 -18.19 6.62
C CYS A 40 11.14 -18.51 7.86
N GLU A 41 12.47 -18.53 7.73
CA GLU A 41 13.42 -18.69 8.86
C GLU A 41 13.31 -17.50 9.82
N GLU A 42 13.26 -16.27 9.30
CA GLU A 42 13.09 -15.06 10.11
C GLU A 42 11.74 -15.06 10.84
N VAL A 43 10.65 -15.46 10.20
CA VAL A 43 9.34 -15.66 10.82
C VAL A 43 9.45 -16.60 12.03
N ALA A 44 10.15 -17.72 11.87
CA ALA A 44 10.33 -18.68 12.95
C ALA A 44 11.20 -18.16 14.10
N ALA A 45 12.26 -17.39 13.78
CA ALA A 45 13.19 -16.80 14.75
C ALA A 45 12.52 -15.67 15.55
N ARG A 46 11.70 -14.84 14.93
CA ARG A 46 11.06 -13.65 15.52
C ARG A 46 9.63 -13.89 15.99
N ARG A 47 9.28 -15.14 16.23
CA ARG A 47 7.92 -15.56 16.62
C ARG A 47 7.31 -14.75 17.77
N ASP A 48 8.08 -14.48 18.83
CA ASP A 48 7.59 -13.80 20.02
C ASP A 48 7.36 -12.31 19.75
N GLU A 49 8.22 -11.68 18.93
CA GLU A 49 8.04 -10.31 18.47
C GLU A 49 6.78 -10.17 17.58
N ILE A 50 6.61 -11.08 16.63
CA ILE A 50 5.39 -11.13 15.79
C ILE A 50 4.15 -11.27 16.68
N GLY A 51 4.24 -12.12 17.70
CA GLY A 51 3.16 -12.29 18.65
C GLY A 51 2.77 -11.04 19.42
N ALA A 52 3.74 -10.21 19.76
CA ALA A 52 3.53 -8.97 20.47
C ALA A 52 2.84 -7.87 19.64
N THR A 53 2.72 -8.05 18.31
CA THR A 53 2.12 -7.06 17.40
C THR A 53 0.77 -7.48 16.82
N LEU A 54 0.17 -8.56 17.32
CA LEU A 54 -1.08 -9.14 16.76
C LEU A 54 -2.36 -8.47 17.26
N ASP A 55 -2.30 -7.49 18.12
CA ASP A 55 -3.43 -6.65 18.53
C ASP A 55 -4.00 -5.86 17.32
N LEU A 56 -3.15 -5.43 16.39
CA LEU A 56 -3.55 -4.97 15.07
C LEU A 56 -3.14 -6.00 14.01
N ASP A 57 -4.11 -6.81 13.59
CA ASP A 57 -3.90 -7.96 12.73
C ASP A 57 -3.88 -7.59 11.25
N THR A 58 -2.81 -6.89 10.83
CA THR A 58 -2.59 -6.51 9.43
C THR A 58 -1.33 -7.14 8.85
N LEU A 59 -1.36 -7.41 7.55
CA LEU A 59 -0.23 -7.85 6.75
C LEU A 59 -0.08 -6.93 5.53
N TYR A 60 1.14 -6.44 5.31
CA TYR A 60 1.49 -5.68 4.12
C TYR A 60 2.67 -6.34 3.42
N ILE A 61 2.51 -6.69 2.14
CA ILE A 61 3.59 -7.21 1.29
C ILE A 61 3.92 -6.15 0.26
N GLY A 62 5.08 -5.52 0.40
CA GLY A 62 5.50 -4.37 -0.39
C GLY A 62 7.00 -4.33 -0.67
N GLY A 63 7.50 -3.17 -1.09
CA GLY A 63 8.91 -2.89 -1.34
C GLY A 63 9.24 -2.74 -2.81
N GLY A 64 9.95 -3.68 -3.42
CA GLY A 64 10.24 -3.65 -4.85
C GLY A 64 8.96 -3.85 -5.69
N THR A 65 8.64 -5.10 -6.01
CA THR A 65 7.43 -5.43 -6.79
C THR A 65 6.88 -6.79 -6.38
N PRO A 66 6.03 -6.89 -5.37
CA PRO A 66 5.48 -8.17 -4.92
C PRO A 66 4.74 -8.98 -5.99
N SER A 67 4.15 -8.29 -6.98
CA SER A 67 3.47 -8.96 -8.10
C SER A 67 4.39 -9.76 -9.03
N VAL A 68 5.72 -9.70 -8.87
CA VAL A 68 6.65 -10.62 -9.58
C VAL A 68 6.65 -12.03 -8.98
N LEU A 69 6.22 -12.18 -7.71
CA LEU A 69 6.28 -13.44 -6.99
C LEU A 69 5.24 -14.45 -7.50
N PRO A 70 5.60 -15.74 -7.61
CA PRO A 70 4.62 -16.81 -7.80
C PRO A 70 3.66 -16.90 -6.61
N LEU A 71 2.39 -17.26 -6.87
CA LEU A 71 1.40 -17.51 -5.81
C LEU A 71 1.85 -18.58 -4.81
N SER A 72 2.60 -19.59 -5.25
CA SER A 72 3.15 -20.63 -4.39
C SER A 72 4.14 -20.09 -3.34
N VAL A 73 4.92 -19.08 -3.71
CA VAL A 73 5.86 -18.39 -2.80
C VAL A 73 5.09 -17.58 -1.76
N LEU A 74 4.10 -16.80 -2.19
CA LEU A 74 3.20 -16.06 -1.29
C LEU A 74 2.51 -17.01 -0.31
N GLN A 75 1.94 -18.12 -0.81
CA GLN A 75 1.28 -19.13 0.03
C GLN A 75 2.24 -19.72 1.07
N ARG A 76 3.52 -19.98 0.71
CA ARG A 76 4.52 -20.51 1.64
C ARG A 76 4.78 -19.54 2.80
N ILE A 77 4.97 -18.26 2.51
CA ILE A 77 5.16 -17.20 3.53
C ILE A 77 3.92 -17.10 4.42
N LEU A 78 2.73 -17.08 3.82
CA LEU A 78 1.48 -17.06 4.56
C LEU A 78 1.32 -18.28 5.49
N ASN A 79 1.69 -19.47 5.05
CA ASN A 79 1.67 -20.68 5.87
C ASN A 79 2.65 -20.57 7.06
N ALA A 80 3.85 -20.01 6.87
CA ALA A 80 4.79 -19.77 7.94
C ALA A 80 4.23 -18.80 9.00
N LEU A 81 3.66 -17.67 8.58
CA LEU A 81 3.02 -16.70 9.45
C LEU A 81 1.80 -17.28 10.20
N SER A 82 1.01 -18.08 9.52
CA SER A 82 -0.20 -18.69 10.07
C SER A 82 0.07 -19.71 11.17
N SER A 83 1.08 -20.54 10.97
CA SER A 83 1.46 -21.57 11.94
C SER A 83 1.85 -20.98 13.30
N LEU A 84 2.32 -19.73 13.33
CA LEU A 84 2.64 -19.00 14.56
C LEU A 84 1.38 -18.49 15.28
N ARG A 85 0.43 -17.95 14.52
CA ARG A 85 -0.81 -17.38 15.06
C ARG A 85 -1.70 -18.43 15.71
N GLU A 86 -1.79 -19.62 15.13
CA GLU A 86 -2.56 -20.75 15.71
C GLU A 86 -1.96 -21.20 17.04
N LYS A 87 -0.63 -21.32 17.13
CA LYS A 87 0.07 -21.69 18.37
C LYS A 87 -0.13 -20.67 19.49
N GLN A 88 -0.12 -19.37 19.15
CA GLN A 88 -0.33 -18.31 20.14
C GLN A 88 -1.77 -18.26 20.62
N ARG A 89 -2.77 -18.42 19.74
CA ARG A 89 -4.17 -18.52 20.15
C ARG A 89 -4.42 -19.72 21.05
N ALA A 90 -3.77 -20.85 20.79
CA ALA A 90 -3.86 -22.03 21.65
C ALA A 90 -3.25 -21.77 23.05
N LEU A 91 -2.16 -21.02 23.15
CA LEU A 91 -1.51 -20.66 24.41
C LEU A 91 -2.34 -19.65 25.22
N SER A 92 -2.92 -18.64 24.60
CA SER A 92 -3.79 -17.66 25.29
C SER A 92 -5.09 -18.30 25.80
N CYS A 93 -5.71 -19.19 25.04
CA CYS A 93 -6.88 -19.96 25.51
C CYS A 93 -6.58 -20.88 26.69
N SER A 94 -5.36 -21.40 26.80
CA SER A 94 -4.95 -22.26 27.93
C SER A 94 -4.64 -21.46 29.22
N ALA A 95 -4.25 -20.19 29.08
CA ALA A 95 -3.92 -19.32 30.22
C ALA A 95 -5.15 -18.70 30.92
N GLU A 96 -6.27 -18.53 30.21
CA GLU A 96 -7.48 -17.89 30.74
C GLU A 96 -8.50 -18.86 31.37
N GLY A 97 -8.19 -20.15 31.54
CA GLY A 97 -9.06 -21.10 32.24
C GLY A 97 -10.45 -21.29 31.55
N ALA A 98 -10.54 -21.11 30.23
CA ALA A 98 -11.78 -21.21 29.48
C ALA A 98 -12.35 -22.63 29.53
N ARG A 99 -13.63 -22.74 29.92
CA ARG A 99 -14.37 -24.02 30.00
C ARG A 99 -14.34 -24.74 28.65
N PRO A 100 -14.10 -26.05 28.60
CA PRO A 100 -14.17 -26.85 27.37
C PRO A 100 -15.63 -26.88 26.87
N GLY A 101 -15.90 -26.20 25.79
CA GLY A 101 -17.23 -26.18 25.17
C GLY A 101 -17.49 -25.13 24.11
N HIS A 102 -16.63 -24.15 23.92
CA HIS A 102 -16.77 -23.11 22.89
C HIS A 102 -15.55 -23.05 21.95
N CYS A 103 -14.97 -24.18 21.62
CA CYS A 103 -14.09 -24.27 20.45
C CYS A 103 -14.96 -24.25 19.18
N PHE A 104 -14.79 -23.16 18.44
CA PHE A 104 -15.44 -22.92 17.16
C PHE A 104 -15.32 -24.12 16.21
N SER A 105 -16.43 -24.45 15.53
CA SER A 105 -16.57 -25.49 14.51
C SER A 105 -15.42 -25.46 13.48
N GLU A 106 -14.86 -26.66 13.28
CA GLU A 106 -13.84 -26.99 12.29
C GLU A 106 -14.30 -26.67 10.85
N ARG A 107 -13.98 -25.45 10.42
CA ARG A 107 -13.68 -25.18 9.00
C ARG A 107 -12.22 -24.80 8.95
N PRO A 108 -11.42 -25.23 7.96
CA PRO A 108 -10.08 -24.68 7.75
C PRO A 108 -10.24 -23.17 7.60
N THR A 109 -9.86 -22.44 8.65
CA THR A 109 -9.96 -20.99 8.70
C THR A 109 -8.97 -20.46 7.70
N GLN A 110 -9.44 -20.00 6.53
CA GLN A 110 -8.69 -19.07 5.70
C GLN A 110 -8.19 -17.98 6.62
N HIS A 111 -6.88 -17.77 6.63
CA HIS A 111 -6.23 -16.77 7.48
C HIS A 111 -6.75 -15.40 7.08
N ARG A 112 -7.60 -14.80 7.90
CA ARG A 112 -8.14 -13.46 7.65
C ARG A 112 -7.41 -12.47 8.52
N TYR A 113 -6.58 -11.65 7.88
CA TYR A 113 -6.12 -10.39 8.44
C TYR A 113 -7.28 -9.39 8.43
N SER A 114 -7.28 -8.41 9.33
CA SER A 114 -8.18 -7.26 9.24
C SER A 114 -7.91 -6.44 7.98
N GLU A 115 -6.64 -6.37 7.57
CA GLU A 115 -6.21 -5.87 6.27
C GLU A 115 -5.00 -6.68 5.79
N PHE A 116 -5.07 -7.20 4.57
CA PHE A 116 -3.94 -7.80 3.88
C PHE A 116 -3.71 -7.06 2.56
N THR A 117 -2.69 -6.21 2.55
CA THR A 117 -2.31 -5.40 1.40
C THR A 117 -1.18 -6.05 0.61
N ILE A 118 -1.26 -6.01 -0.72
CA ILE A 118 -0.18 -6.37 -1.63
C ILE A 118 0.01 -5.28 -2.69
N GLU A 119 1.27 -4.90 -2.93
CA GLU A 119 1.62 -3.99 -4.02
C GLU A 119 1.73 -4.75 -5.35
N VAL A 120 1.23 -4.11 -6.41
CA VAL A 120 1.28 -4.68 -7.77
C VAL A 120 1.65 -3.61 -8.81
N ASN A 121 2.29 -4.06 -9.89
CA ASN A 121 2.48 -3.23 -11.07
C ASN A 121 1.44 -3.58 -12.15
N PRO A 122 0.91 -2.58 -12.90
CA PRO A 122 -0.07 -2.82 -13.94
C PRO A 122 0.34 -3.86 -14.99
N GLU A 123 1.59 -3.82 -15.45
CA GLU A 123 2.06 -4.79 -16.45
C GLU A 123 2.08 -6.22 -15.93
N ASP A 124 2.39 -6.43 -14.64
CA ASP A 124 2.39 -7.79 -14.07
C ASP A 124 0.96 -8.35 -14.01
N ILE A 125 -0.03 -7.52 -13.69
CA ILE A 125 -1.45 -7.92 -13.69
C ILE A 125 -1.90 -8.30 -15.10
N VAL A 126 -1.53 -7.48 -16.11
CA VAL A 126 -1.88 -7.76 -17.51
C VAL A 126 -1.18 -9.01 -18.02
N GLU A 127 0.12 -9.19 -17.77
CA GLU A 127 0.91 -10.35 -18.22
C GLU A 127 0.46 -11.66 -17.55
N ARG A 128 0.10 -11.63 -16.26
CA ARG A 128 -0.28 -12.82 -15.50
C ARG A 128 -1.75 -13.18 -15.63
N GLY A 129 -2.57 -12.22 -16.02
CA GLY A 129 -3.98 -12.43 -16.30
C GLY A 129 -4.88 -12.57 -15.07
N PRO A 130 -6.19 -12.74 -15.30
CA PRO A 130 -7.20 -12.74 -14.24
C PRO A 130 -7.07 -13.93 -13.26
N GLU A 131 -6.43 -15.02 -13.68
CA GLU A 131 -6.17 -16.17 -12.80
C GLU A 131 -5.22 -15.81 -11.65
N TYR A 132 -4.22 -14.98 -11.92
CA TYR A 132 -3.31 -14.49 -10.89
C TYR A 132 -4.04 -13.61 -9.87
N VAL A 133 -4.89 -12.70 -10.35
CA VAL A 133 -5.69 -11.84 -9.47
C VAL A 133 -6.62 -12.69 -8.58
N ARG A 134 -7.32 -13.68 -9.16
CA ARG A 134 -8.15 -14.63 -8.38
C ARG A 134 -7.32 -15.35 -7.32
N GLY A 135 -6.12 -15.81 -7.69
CA GLY A 135 -5.20 -16.43 -6.75
C GLY A 135 -4.80 -15.53 -5.59
N LEU A 136 -4.59 -14.22 -5.81
CA LEU A 136 -4.35 -13.25 -4.73
C LEU A 136 -5.57 -13.13 -3.80
N LEU A 137 -6.77 -13.04 -4.36
CA LEU A 137 -8.01 -13.00 -3.57
C LEU A 137 -8.22 -14.29 -2.77
N ASP A 138 -7.93 -15.46 -3.36
CA ASP A 138 -8.00 -16.77 -2.69
C ASP A 138 -6.98 -16.89 -1.55
N LEU A 139 -5.83 -16.20 -1.65
CA LEU A 139 -4.85 -16.07 -0.57
C LEU A 139 -5.34 -15.18 0.58
N GLY A 140 -6.45 -14.48 0.41
CA GLY A 140 -7.04 -13.62 1.43
C GLY A 140 -6.59 -12.15 1.35
N VAL A 141 -6.05 -11.70 0.22
CA VAL A 141 -5.75 -10.27 -0.02
C VAL A 141 -7.04 -9.47 0.05
N THR A 142 -7.04 -8.41 0.87
CA THR A 142 -8.19 -7.52 1.08
C THR A 142 -7.95 -6.12 0.52
N ARG A 143 -6.69 -5.80 0.12
CA ARG A 143 -6.33 -4.54 -0.53
C ARG A 143 -5.22 -4.78 -1.56
N ILE A 144 -5.41 -4.27 -2.76
CA ILE A 144 -4.39 -4.27 -3.81
C ILE A 144 -3.98 -2.82 -4.05
N SER A 145 -2.70 -2.49 -3.79
CA SER A 145 -2.11 -1.19 -4.12
C SER A 145 -1.43 -1.28 -5.47
N MET A 146 -1.97 -0.54 -6.45
CA MET A 146 -1.49 -0.59 -7.83
C MET A 146 -0.72 0.68 -8.20
N GLY A 147 0.58 0.53 -8.45
CA GLY A 147 1.47 1.62 -8.83
C GLY A 147 1.23 2.14 -10.26
N VAL A 148 0.19 2.94 -10.46
CA VAL A 148 -0.14 3.58 -11.74
C VAL A 148 0.77 4.76 -12.05
N GLN A 149 1.09 5.57 -11.06
CA GLN A 149 1.94 6.75 -11.06
C GLN A 149 1.43 7.91 -11.94
N SER A 150 1.03 7.66 -13.18
CA SER A 150 0.45 8.62 -14.13
C SER A 150 -0.31 7.88 -15.22
N LEU A 151 -1.18 8.59 -15.95
CA LEU A 151 -1.82 8.12 -17.19
C LEU A 151 -1.30 8.86 -18.44
N ASP A 152 -0.18 9.57 -18.32
CA ASP A 152 0.56 10.13 -19.45
C ASP A 152 1.80 9.27 -19.76
N ASP A 153 1.86 8.75 -21.00
CA ASP A 153 2.94 7.83 -21.41
C ASP A 153 4.32 8.52 -21.50
N ASN A 154 4.41 9.85 -21.61
CA ASN A 154 5.69 10.55 -21.57
C ASN A 154 6.22 10.61 -20.13
N VAL A 155 5.34 10.91 -19.17
CA VAL A 155 5.65 10.90 -17.75
C VAL A 155 6.07 9.49 -17.31
N LEU A 156 5.33 8.45 -17.69
CA LEU A 156 5.67 7.06 -17.39
C LEU A 156 7.04 6.65 -17.97
N ARG A 157 7.35 7.04 -19.20
CA ARG A 157 8.66 6.79 -19.83
C ARG A 157 9.78 7.53 -19.13
N TRP A 158 9.55 8.76 -18.70
CA TRP A 158 10.52 9.54 -17.94
C TRP A 158 10.83 8.88 -16.58
N MET A 159 9.80 8.33 -15.92
CA MET A 159 9.92 7.55 -14.68
C MET A 159 10.58 6.18 -14.87
N ASN A 160 10.91 5.78 -16.09
CA ASN A 160 11.37 4.44 -16.47
C ASN A 160 10.37 3.33 -16.09
N ARG A 161 9.06 3.64 -16.16
CA ARG A 161 7.99 2.64 -15.92
C ARG A 161 7.86 1.73 -17.13
N ARG A 162 7.63 0.43 -16.89
CA ARG A 162 7.45 -0.58 -17.93
C ARG A 162 6.05 -0.60 -18.51
N HIS A 163 5.06 -0.19 -17.73
CA HIS A 163 3.68 -0.11 -18.17
C HIS A 163 3.39 1.21 -18.88
N SER A 164 2.36 1.20 -19.73
CA SER A 164 1.74 2.37 -20.32
C SER A 164 0.42 2.69 -19.63
N ALA A 165 -0.17 3.85 -19.92
CA ALA A 165 -1.51 4.20 -19.49
C ALA A 165 -2.56 3.15 -19.92
N ALA A 166 -2.38 2.54 -21.11
CA ALA A 166 -3.24 1.45 -21.57
C ALA A 166 -3.14 0.20 -20.69
N HIS A 167 -1.92 -0.16 -20.23
CA HIS A 167 -1.74 -1.26 -19.26
C HIS A 167 -2.43 -0.96 -17.93
N ALA A 168 -2.31 0.27 -17.41
CA ALA A 168 -2.96 0.68 -16.17
C ALA A 168 -4.49 0.55 -16.25
N ARG A 169 -5.11 1.01 -17.35
CA ARG A 169 -6.55 0.86 -17.61
C ARG A 169 -6.98 -0.60 -17.64
N LEU A 170 -6.25 -1.42 -18.38
CA LEU A 170 -6.57 -2.84 -18.51
C LEU A 170 -6.39 -3.58 -17.18
N ALA A 171 -5.30 -3.30 -16.45
CA ALA A 171 -5.07 -3.89 -15.13
C ALA A 171 -6.21 -3.57 -14.17
N PHE A 172 -6.64 -2.31 -14.09
CA PHE A 172 -7.76 -1.91 -13.23
C PHE A 172 -9.06 -2.65 -13.60
N GLN A 173 -9.38 -2.75 -14.89
CA GLN A 173 -10.54 -3.51 -15.36
C GLN A 173 -10.46 -4.99 -14.95
N MET A 174 -9.27 -5.61 -15.05
CA MET A 174 -9.06 -7.00 -14.65
C MET A 174 -9.22 -7.19 -13.13
N LEU A 175 -8.77 -6.24 -12.32
CA LEU A 175 -8.99 -6.26 -10.87
C LEU A 175 -10.49 -6.22 -10.54
N ARG A 176 -11.25 -5.29 -11.14
CA ARG A 176 -12.71 -5.18 -10.94
C ARG A 176 -13.46 -6.42 -11.46
N GLN A 177 -13.02 -7.00 -12.57
CA GLN A 177 -13.59 -8.23 -13.09
C GLN A 177 -13.39 -9.40 -12.13
N ALA A 178 -12.21 -9.55 -11.55
CA ALA A 178 -11.92 -10.62 -10.60
C ALA A 178 -12.78 -10.51 -9.33
N GLN A 179 -13.22 -9.33 -8.97
CA GLN A 179 -14.15 -9.06 -7.87
C GLN A 179 -15.63 -9.36 -8.24
N GLY A 180 -15.91 -9.63 -9.51
CA GLY A 180 -17.27 -9.88 -10.00
C GLY A 180 -18.08 -8.62 -10.28
N GLU A 181 -17.47 -7.43 -10.26
CA GLU A 181 -18.14 -6.14 -10.52
C GLU A 181 -18.32 -5.85 -12.01
N ILE A 182 -17.50 -6.46 -12.88
CA ILE A 182 -17.51 -6.26 -14.33
C ILE A 182 -17.61 -7.62 -15.02
N SER A 183 -18.51 -7.73 -16.01
CA SER A 183 -18.61 -8.93 -16.84
C SER A 183 -17.40 -9.05 -17.78
N SER A 184 -16.96 -10.27 -18.08
CA SER A 184 -15.90 -10.52 -19.07
C SER A 184 -16.23 -9.98 -20.48
N GLN A 185 -17.49 -9.69 -20.76
CA GLN A 185 -17.96 -9.11 -22.04
C GLN A 185 -17.78 -7.59 -22.08
N ASP A 186 -17.59 -6.94 -20.93
CA ASP A 186 -17.44 -5.48 -20.81
C ASP A 186 -15.98 -5.01 -20.92
N LEU A 187 -15.02 -5.94 -21.01
CA LEU A 187 -13.62 -5.62 -21.27
C LEU A 187 -13.48 -5.04 -22.69
N ARG A 188 -13.33 -3.71 -22.77
CA ARG A 188 -13.10 -3.06 -24.04
C ARG A 188 -11.67 -3.35 -24.51
N PRO A 189 -11.48 -3.82 -25.78
CA PRO A 189 -10.15 -3.91 -26.35
C PRO A 189 -9.54 -2.50 -26.40
N VAL A 190 -8.31 -2.37 -25.93
CA VAL A 190 -7.55 -1.11 -25.97
C VAL A 190 -7.14 -0.86 -27.42
N SER A 191 -8.07 -0.32 -28.23
CA SER A 191 -7.72 0.23 -29.54
C SER A 191 -7.09 1.59 -29.30
N GLY A 192 -5.84 1.77 -29.74
CA GLY A 192 -5.15 3.04 -29.70
C GLY A 192 -5.87 4.07 -30.57
N GLY A 193 -6.75 4.84 -29.97
CA GLY A 193 -7.48 5.91 -30.60
C GLY A 193 -8.27 6.67 -29.53
N SER A 194 -7.96 7.93 -29.37
CA SER A 194 -8.64 8.88 -28.49
C SER A 194 -10.11 9.03 -28.89
N THR A 195 -11.00 8.27 -28.25
CA THR A 195 -12.42 8.61 -28.19
C THR A 195 -12.74 9.04 -26.77
N PRO A 196 -13.48 10.15 -26.56
CA PRO A 196 -13.86 10.60 -25.23
C PRO A 196 -14.72 9.53 -24.54
N TYR A 197 -14.36 9.17 -23.32
CA TYR A 197 -15.16 8.35 -22.44
C TYR A 197 -16.43 9.14 -22.05
N GLU A 198 -17.60 8.60 -22.33
CA GLU A 198 -18.88 9.10 -21.85
C GLU A 198 -19.19 8.33 -20.54
N PRO A 199 -19.21 8.99 -19.35
CA PRO A 199 -19.49 8.30 -18.11
C PRO A 199 -20.92 7.74 -18.10
N PRO A 200 -21.18 6.59 -17.46
CA PRO A 200 -22.53 6.09 -17.28
C PRO A 200 -23.35 7.09 -16.49
N ARG A 201 -24.55 7.45 -16.99
CA ARG A 201 -25.46 8.38 -16.33
C ARG A 201 -25.88 7.83 -14.97
N PRO A 202 -25.92 8.63 -13.90
CA PRO A 202 -26.37 8.19 -12.61
C PRO A 202 -27.86 7.83 -12.67
N ASN A 203 -28.18 6.57 -12.43
CA ASN A 203 -29.56 6.14 -12.22
C ASN A 203 -30.08 6.76 -10.93
N GLY A 204 -31.15 7.52 -11.08
CA GLY A 204 -32.10 8.07 -10.13
C GLY A 204 -31.77 8.00 -8.63
N LEU A 205 -31.45 9.17 -8.08
CA LEU A 205 -31.50 9.44 -6.64
C LEU A 205 -32.95 9.25 -6.13
N SER A 206 -33.22 8.14 -5.46
CA SER A 206 -34.36 8.05 -4.56
C SER A 206 -34.00 8.69 -3.22
N ALA A 207 -34.80 9.65 -2.79
CA ALA A 207 -34.62 10.42 -1.57
C ALA A 207 -34.46 9.54 -0.33
N PHE A 208 -33.29 9.63 0.36
CA PHE A 208 -33.14 9.12 1.70
C PHE A 208 -33.58 10.18 2.72
N SER A 209 -34.66 9.84 3.44
CA SER A 209 -35.16 10.57 4.58
C SER A 209 -34.17 10.52 5.74
N SER A 210 -33.96 11.70 6.35
CA SER A 210 -33.16 11.91 7.56
C SER A 210 -33.70 11.10 8.75
N GLU A 211 -32.93 10.11 9.18
CA GLU A 211 -33.14 9.45 10.46
C GLU A 211 -32.00 9.79 11.43
N LYS A 212 -32.37 10.27 12.60
CA LYS A 212 -31.47 10.79 13.63
C LYS A 212 -30.56 9.71 14.19
N ALA A 213 -29.28 9.99 14.22
CA ALA A 213 -28.26 9.18 14.88
C ALA A 213 -28.58 8.99 16.38
N ARG A 214 -28.65 7.74 16.84
CA ARG A 214 -28.63 7.36 18.27
C ARG A 214 -27.22 6.92 18.64
N PRO A 215 -26.64 7.39 19.76
CA PRO A 215 -25.36 6.93 20.23
C PRO A 215 -25.48 5.59 20.96
N GLY A 216 -24.59 4.66 20.68
CA GLY A 216 -24.33 3.48 21.49
C GLY A 216 -24.66 2.16 20.81
N ARG A 217 -23.71 1.61 20.05
CA ARG A 217 -23.59 0.16 19.85
C ARG A 217 -22.15 -0.29 20.05
N ARG A 218 -22.04 -1.38 20.83
CA ARG A 218 -20.79 -2.03 21.21
C ARG A 218 -20.13 -2.66 19.99
N SER A 219 -18.79 -2.63 20.01
CA SER A 219 -17.87 -3.28 19.07
C SER A 219 -17.99 -4.82 19.11
N ASP A 220 -18.97 -5.38 18.41
CA ASP A 220 -19.09 -6.83 18.15
C ASP A 220 -19.81 -7.06 16.82
N GLU A 221 -19.55 -6.25 15.80
CA GLU A 221 -19.98 -6.57 14.44
C GLU A 221 -18.89 -7.41 13.77
N ARG A 222 -19.15 -8.71 13.70
CA ARG A 222 -18.38 -9.68 12.94
C ARG A 222 -18.23 -9.18 11.51
N VAL A 223 -16.98 -9.02 11.08
CA VAL A 223 -16.64 -8.68 9.69
C VAL A 223 -17.37 -9.68 8.78
N ASN A 224 -18.32 -9.17 8.02
CA ASN A 224 -19.08 -9.95 7.06
C ASN A 224 -18.16 -10.30 5.88
N PRO A 225 -18.05 -11.56 5.43
CA PRO A 225 -17.10 -11.99 4.41
C PRO A 225 -17.42 -11.54 2.97
N THR A 226 -18.22 -10.51 2.79
CA THR A 226 -18.70 -10.03 1.49
C THR A 226 -18.17 -8.66 1.09
N HIS A 227 -17.13 -8.13 1.77
CA HIS A 227 -16.49 -6.91 1.25
C HIS A 227 -15.57 -7.30 0.08
N PRO A 228 -15.76 -6.68 -1.09
CA PRO A 228 -14.81 -6.80 -2.20
C PRO A 228 -13.43 -6.31 -1.73
N CYS A 229 -12.37 -6.82 -2.35
CA CYS A 229 -11.01 -6.36 -2.07
C CYS A 229 -10.87 -4.90 -2.50
N ASP A 230 -10.40 -4.02 -1.62
CA ASP A 230 -10.16 -2.61 -1.93
C ASP A 230 -9.07 -2.48 -3.00
N ILE A 231 -9.25 -1.55 -3.93
CA ILE A 231 -8.21 -1.15 -4.87
C ILE A 231 -7.69 0.22 -4.46
N SER A 232 -6.38 0.31 -4.21
CA SER A 232 -5.63 1.55 -4.05
C SER A 232 -4.91 1.88 -5.36
N ILE A 233 -4.97 3.14 -5.78
CA ILE A 233 -4.22 3.65 -6.92
C ILE A 233 -3.14 4.59 -6.41
N ASP A 234 -1.88 4.27 -6.74
CA ASP A 234 -0.75 5.10 -6.35
C ASP A 234 -0.35 6.00 -7.51
N LEU A 235 -0.27 7.30 -7.25
CA LEU A 235 0.14 8.36 -8.17
C LEU A 235 1.39 9.05 -7.63
N ILE A 236 2.20 9.61 -8.53
CA ILE A 236 3.32 10.49 -8.17
C ILE A 236 3.08 11.85 -8.82
N ILE A 237 3.20 12.91 -8.04
CA ILE A 237 3.07 14.31 -8.45
C ILE A 237 4.42 15.03 -8.29
N GLY A 238 4.55 16.23 -8.85
CA GLY A 238 5.82 16.98 -8.79
C GLY A 238 6.88 16.45 -9.75
N VAL A 239 6.49 15.66 -10.75
CA VAL A 239 7.41 15.04 -11.71
C VAL A 239 7.85 16.06 -12.76
N PRO A 240 9.16 16.19 -13.05
CA PRO A 240 9.64 17.02 -14.14
C PRO A 240 8.91 16.74 -15.46
N GLY A 241 8.34 17.79 -16.06
CA GLY A 241 7.52 17.67 -17.28
C GLY A 241 6.05 17.33 -17.10
N MET A 242 5.62 17.02 -15.87
CA MET A 242 4.19 16.91 -15.54
C MET A 242 3.60 18.31 -15.36
N THR A 243 2.64 18.68 -16.20
CA THR A 243 1.87 19.93 -16.04
C THR A 243 0.59 19.66 -15.25
N ARG A 244 -0.03 20.73 -14.74
CA ARG A 244 -1.34 20.63 -14.06
C ARG A 244 -2.44 20.07 -14.95
N GLU A 245 -2.37 20.30 -16.28
CA GLU A 245 -3.29 19.74 -17.25
C GLU A 245 -3.12 18.22 -17.36
N ILE A 246 -1.86 17.72 -17.44
CA ILE A 246 -1.55 16.28 -17.48
C ILE A 246 -2.02 15.61 -16.18
N LEU A 247 -1.70 16.22 -15.04
CA LEU A 247 -2.15 15.72 -13.73
C LEU A 247 -3.66 15.75 -13.61
N GLY A 248 -4.30 16.85 -14.03
CA GLY A 248 -5.77 16.99 -14.01
C GLY A 248 -6.47 15.93 -14.85
N ALA A 249 -5.96 15.61 -16.03
CA ALA A 249 -6.49 14.54 -16.88
C ALA A 249 -6.32 13.15 -16.24
N THR A 250 -5.16 12.90 -15.62
CA THR A 250 -4.91 11.65 -14.85
C THR A 250 -5.90 11.51 -13.70
N LEU A 251 -6.08 12.58 -12.90
CA LEU A 251 -7.00 12.58 -11.75
C LEU A 251 -8.45 12.37 -12.19
N GLU A 252 -8.90 13.06 -13.24
CA GLU A 252 -10.27 12.92 -13.76
C GLU A 252 -10.56 11.47 -14.16
N GLU A 253 -9.63 10.83 -14.86
CA GLU A 253 -9.81 9.45 -15.28
C GLU A 253 -9.75 8.48 -14.09
N VAL A 254 -8.77 8.62 -13.17
CA VAL A 254 -8.63 7.76 -11.99
C VAL A 254 -9.84 7.91 -11.05
N ILE A 255 -10.34 9.11 -10.83
CA ILE A 255 -11.57 9.37 -10.07
C ILE A 255 -12.76 8.69 -10.75
N GLY A 256 -12.82 8.72 -12.09
CA GLY A 256 -13.84 8.03 -12.87
C GLY A 256 -13.83 6.50 -12.71
N TRP A 257 -12.67 5.91 -12.41
CA TRP A 257 -12.57 4.48 -12.07
C TRP A 257 -13.16 4.15 -10.70
N ARG A 258 -13.26 5.14 -9.83
CA ARG A 258 -13.79 5.07 -8.47
C ARG A 258 -13.10 4.00 -7.61
N PRO A 259 -11.76 4.02 -7.47
CA PRO A 259 -11.07 3.15 -6.53
C PRO A 259 -11.49 3.49 -5.10
N GLU A 260 -11.32 2.57 -4.16
CA GLU A 260 -11.62 2.77 -2.75
C GLU A 260 -10.61 3.72 -2.08
N HIS A 261 -9.38 3.75 -2.62
CA HIS A 261 -8.27 4.50 -2.06
C HIS A 261 -7.37 5.08 -3.16
N ILE A 262 -6.81 6.25 -2.92
CA ILE A 262 -5.84 6.91 -3.82
C ILE A 262 -4.70 7.45 -2.96
N SER A 263 -3.46 7.08 -3.34
CA SER A 263 -2.24 7.69 -2.84
C SER A 263 -1.70 8.65 -3.89
N ALA A 264 -1.27 9.85 -3.48
CA ALA A 264 -0.59 10.80 -4.36
C ALA A 264 0.66 11.32 -3.64
N TYR A 265 1.80 10.73 -4.01
CA TYR A 265 3.08 11.05 -3.38
C TYR A 265 3.76 12.18 -4.13
N GLN A 266 4.23 13.21 -3.39
CA GLN A 266 5.14 14.19 -3.93
C GLN A 266 6.45 13.51 -4.27
N LEU A 267 6.97 13.73 -5.51
CA LEU A 267 8.28 13.23 -5.90
C LEU A 267 9.35 13.79 -4.96
N SER A 268 10.06 12.91 -4.27
CA SER A 268 11.25 13.25 -3.51
C SER A 268 12.54 12.87 -4.26
N ILE A 269 13.62 13.58 -3.98
CA ILE A 269 14.91 13.33 -4.57
C ILE A 269 15.80 12.70 -3.52
N GLU A 270 15.83 11.38 -3.54
CA GLU A 270 16.59 10.61 -2.58
C GLU A 270 18.07 10.56 -2.96
N GLU A 271 18.95 10.78 -1.97
CA GLU A 271 20.39 10.71 -2.16
C GLU A 271 20.81 9.34 -2.72
N GLY A 272 21.65 9.35 -3.75
CA GLY A 272 22.10 8.12 -4.41
C GLY A 272 21.11 7.53 -5.45
N SER A 273 19.91 8.10 -5.59
CA SER A 273 18.97 7.71 -6.65
C SER A 273 19.49 8.03 -8.06
N ALA A 274 18.89 7.43 -9.10
CA ALA A 274 19.20 7.80 -10.46
C ALA A 274 18.81 9.26 -10.75
N LEU A 275 17.70 9.71 -10.17
CA LEU A 275 17.20 11.09 -10.30
C LEU A 275 18.18 12.09 -9.70
N ALA A 276 18.70 11.86 -8.47
CA ALA A 276 19.70 12.74 -7.86
C ALA A 276 20.92 12.92 -8.78
N ARG A 277 21.44 11.84 -9.34
CA ARG A 277 22.57 11.87 -10.29
C ARG A 277 22.27 12.63 -11.57
N MET A 278 21.03 12.57 -12.09
CA MET A 278 20.62 13.32 -13.29
C MET A 278 20.53 14.82 -12.99
N ILE A 279 20.06 15.19 -11.81
CA ILE A 279 20.00 16.59 -11.35
C ILE A 279 21.41 17.16 -11.15
N GLU A 280 22.30 16.43 -10.47
CA GLU A 280 23.70 16.81 -10.28
C GLU A 280 24.43 17.08 -11.60
N LYS A 281 24.13 16.30 -12.64
CA LYS A 281 24.68 16.48 -14.00
C LYS A 281 24.00 17.59 -14.80
N GLY A 282 22.92 18.19 -14.30
CA GLY A 282 22.12 19.18 -15.01
C GLY A 282 21.30 18.60 -16.17
N GLU A 283 21.09 17.28 -16.22
CA GLU A 283 20.29 16.60 -17.24
C GLU A 283 18.79 16.79 -16.99
N VAL A 284 18.40 16.97 -15.72
CA VAL A 284 17.04 17.21 -15.27
C VAL A 284 17.04 18.39 -14.30
N ARG A 285 15.98 19.18 -14.35
CA ARG A 285 15.71 20.24 -13.37
C ARG A 285 14.46 19.84 -12.58
N GLU A 286 14.53 19.99 -11.26
CA GLU A 286 13.38 19.87 -10.38
C GLU A 286 12.25 20.82 -10.78
N LEU A 287 11.03 20.42 -10.49
CA LEU A 287 9.90 21.34 -10.52
C LEU A 287 10.10 22.37 -9.40
N ASP A 288 9.71 23.62 -9.67
CA ASP A 288 9.75 24.61 -8.59
C ASP A 288 8.67 24.36 -7.54
N GLU A 289 8.91 24.84 -6.33
CA GLU A 289 8.05 24.61 -5.18
C GLU A 289 6.62 25.14 -5.40
N GLU A 290 6.46 26.26 -6.11
CA GLU A 290 5.14 26.84 -6.39
C GLU A 290 4.31 25.92 -7.28
N GLU A 291 4.93 25.31 -8.30
CA GLU A 291 4.24 24.34 -9.16
C GLU A 291 3.96 23.02 -8.42
N CYS A 292 4.89 22.55 -7.57
CA CYS A 292 4.66 21.38 -6.72
C CYS A 292 3.47 21.60 -5.78
N ARG A 293 3.41 22.76 -5.12
CA ARG A 293 2.29 23.18 -4.29
C ARG A 293 0.98 23.22 -5.08
N ALA A 294 0.99 23.83 -6.25
CA ALA A 294 -0.19 23.95 -7.10
C ALA A 294 -0.71 22.57 -7.57
N GLN A 295 0.19 21.61 -7.83
CA GLN A 295 -0.19 20.24 -8.14
C GLN A 295 -0.80 19.52 -6.93
N TYR A 296 -0.21 19.67 -5.75
CA TYR A 296 -0.75 19.10 -4.51
C TYR A 296 -2.14 19.67 -4.19
N GLU A 297 -2.31 20.98 -4.27
CA GLU A 297 -3.61 21.62 -4.07
C GLU A 297 -4.66 21.17 -5.09
N LEU A 298 -4.27 20.93 -6.35
CA LEU A 298 -5.14 20.37 -7.38
C LEU A 298 -5.61 18.96 -7.00
N VAL A 299 -4.71 18.09 -6.49
CA VAL A 299 -5.07 16.76 -6.00
C VAL A 299 -6.07 16.88 -4.85
N CYS A 300 -5.75 17.67 -3.81
CA CYS A 300 -6.62 17.88 -2.66
C CYS A 300 -8.02 18.33 -3.08
N GLN A 301 -8.10 19.31 -3.98
CA GLN A 301 -9.41 19.84 -4.44
C GLN A 301 -10.19 18.78 -5.22
N ARG A 302 -9.57 18.10 -6.19
CA ARG A 302 -10.25 17.12 -7.06
C ARG A 302 -10.75 15.91 -6.28
N LEU A 303 -9.94 15.37 -5.36
CA LEU A 303 -10.32 14.20 -4.56
C LEU A 303 -11.39 14.55 -3.53
N ARG A 304 -11.31 15.73 -2.90
CA ARG A 304 -12.38 16.22 -2.00
C ARG A 304 -13.71 16.38 -2.74
N ASP A 305 -13.72 16.99 -3.93
CA ASP A 305 -14.93 17.17 -4.74
C ASP A 305 -15.53 15.85 -5.19
N ALA A 306 -14.71 14.81 -5.34
CA ALA A 306 -15.11 13.43 -5.65
C ALA A 306 -15.57 12.62 -4.42
N GLY A 307 -15.51 13.21 -3.21
CA GLY A 307 -15.98 12.60 -1.96
C GLY A 307 -14.98 11.72 -1.25
N TYR A 308 -13.69 11.82 -1.58
CA TYR A 308 -12.61 11.16 -0.84
C TYR A 308 -12.25 11.95 0.42
N HIS A 309 -12.04 11.24 1.52
CA HIS A 309 -11.52 11.78 2.76
C HIS A 309 -9.99 11.81 2.72
N HIS A 310 -9.40 12.98 2.95
CA HIS A 310 -7.98 13.20 3.07
C HIS A 310 -7.58 12.92 4.53
N TYR A 311 -7.11 11.72 4.83
CA TYR A 311 -6.90 11.29 6.21
C TYR A 311 -5.44 11.39 6.68
N GLU A 312 -4.49 11.52 5.74
CA GLU A 312 -3.09 11.84 6.01
C GLU A 312 -2.43 12.44 4.75
N ILE A 313 -1.24 12.99 4.88
CA ILE A 313 -0.60 13.91 3.94
C ILE A 313 -0.61 13.46 2.47
N SER A 314 -0.53 12.17 2.18
CA SER A 314 -0.43 11.61 0.83
C SER A 314 -1.57 10.67 0.45
N ASN A 315 -2.54 10.43 1.35
CA ASN A 315 -3.55 9.39 1.14
C ASN A 315 -4.99 9.88 1.31
N TRP A 316 -5.82 9.47 0.37
CA TRP A 316 -7.26 9.75 0.31
C TRP A 316 -8.02 8.44 0.17
N ALA A 317 -9.15 8.31 0.85
CA ALA A 317 -10.00 7.13 0.78
C ALA A 317 -11.48 7.51 0.69
N LEU A 318 -12.29 6.65 0.09
CA LEU A 318 -13.73 6.70 0.31
C LEU A 318 -14.00 6.38 1.79
N PRO A 319 -15.04 6.99 2.42
CA PRO A 319 -15.30 6.79 3.84
C PRO A 319 -15.38 5.32 4.24
N GLY A 320 -14.54 4.91 5.21
CA GLY A 320 -14.44 3.54 5.70
C GLY A 320 -13.48 2.62 4.93
N HIS A 321 -12.72 3.19 3.98
CA HIS A 321 -11.71 2.49 3.19
C HIS A 321 -10.28 3.03 3.42
N GLU A 322 -10.07 3.76 4.53
CA GLU A 322 -8.76 4.21 4.94
C GLU A 322 -7.84 2.99 5.16
N ALA A 323 -6.56 3.09 4.76
CA ALA A 323 -5.61 1.99 4.91
C ALA A 323 -5.23 1.78 6.38
N ILE A 324 -5.65 0.66 6.96
CA ILE A 324 -5.44 0.35 8.38
C ILE A 324 -3.94 0.20 8.68
N HIS A 325 -3.22 -0.53 7.83
CA HIS A 325 -1.79 -0.77 8.01
C HIS A 325 -0.99 0.54 7.95
N ASN A 326 -1.23 1.38 6.94
CA ASN A 326 -0.53 2.65 6.79
C ASN A 326 -0.89 3.63 7.93
N SER A 327 -2.16 3.70 8.31
CA SER A 327 -2.62 4.56 9.43
C SER A 327 -1.96 4.20 10.76
N ALA A 328 -1.59 2.94 10.96
CA ALA A 328 -0.96 2.47 12.18
C ALA A 328 0.47 2.99 12.35
N TYR A 329 1.21 3.22 11.28
CA TYR A 329 2.53 3.86 11.34
C TYR A 329 2.45 5.26 11.93
N TRP A 330 1.43 6.04 11.58
CA TRP A 330 1.23 7.41 12.07
C TRP A 330 0.95 7.50 13.57
N THR A 331 0.57 6.38 14.20
CA THR A 331 0.34 6.29 15.65
C THR A 331 1.43 5.50 16.38
N ARG A 332 2.58 5.27 15.76
CA ARG A 332 3.69 4.45 16.28
C ARG A 332 3.24 3.06 16.76
N HIS A 333 2.23 2.47 16.09
CA HIS A 333 1.82 1.12 16.43
C HIS A 333 2.98 0.12 16.22
N PRO A 334 3.24 -0.82 17.16
CA PRO A 334 4.30 -1.80 17.01
C PRO A 334 4.16 -2.65 15.75
N TYR A 335 5.26 -2.88 15.04
CA TYR A 335 5.28 -3.70 13.83
C TYR A 335 6.57 -4.49 13.68
N VAL A 336 6.49 -5.63 13.00
CA VAL A 336 7.63 -6.44 12.59
C VAL A 336 7.76 -6.39 11.08
N GLY A 337 8.91 -5.92 10.61
CA GLY A 337 9.33 -6.01 9.22
C GLY A 337 10.19 -7.26 9.00
N LEU A 338 9.89 -7.99 7.93
CA LEU A 338 10.54 -9.23 7.53
C LEU A 338 11.17 -9.06 6.14
N GLY A 339 12.30 -9.69 5.93
CA GLY A 339 13.08 -9.61 4.69
C GLY A 339 14.12 -8.48 4.71
N PRO A 340 15.01 -8.44 3.69
CA PRO A 340 16.14 -7.51 3.64
C PRO A 340 15.66 -6.07 3.52
N GLY A 341 16.29 -5.15 4.26
CA GLY A 341 15.91 -3.73 4.30
C GLY A 341 14.63 -3.42 5.07
N ALA A 342 13.92 -4.41 5.62
CA ALA A 342 12.71 -4.19 6.38
C ALA A 342 13.01 -3.59 7.76
N HIS A 343 12.20 -2.62 8.18
CA HIS A 343 12.28 -1.99 9.50
C HIS A 343 11.24 -2.59 10.46
N SER A 344 11.50 -2.48 11.75
CA SER A 344 10.60 -2.91 12.83
C SER A 344 10.60 -1.90 13.96
N LEU A 345 9.49 -1.84 14.70
CA LEU A 345 9.36 -1.05 15.92
C LEU A 345 8.62 -1.87 16.98
N ILE A 346 9.32 -2.22 18.07
CA ILE A 346 8.77 -2.98 19.20
C ILE A 346 9.06 -2.22 20.49
N GLY A 347 8.03 -1.65 21.10
CA GLY A 347 8.20 -0.78 22.27
C GLY A 347 9.04 0.46 21.93
N ASN A 348 10.20 0.59 22.58
CA ASN A 348 11.17 1.66 22.34
C ASN A 348 12.33 1.26 21.41
N ARG A 349 12.34 0.00 20.93
CA ARG A 349 13.40 -0.48 20.05
C ARG A 349 13.00 -0.39 18.58
N ARG A 350 13.78 0.35 17.81
CA ARG A 350 13.75 0.34 16.34
C ARG A 350 14.82 -0.60 15.84
N SER A 351 14.51 -1.42 14.85
CA SER A 351 15.49 -2.27 14.19
C SER A 351 15.26 -2.32 12.68
N TRP A 352 16.30 -2.68 11.95
CA TRP A 352 16.26 -2.84 10.49
C TRP A 352 17.14 -4.00 10.05
N ASN A 353 16.73 -4.66 9.00
CA ASN A 353 17.51 -5.71 8.37
C ASN A 353 18.51 -5.10 7.36
N SER A 354 19.69 -5.68 7.25
CA SER A 354 20.68 -5.29 6.26
C SER A 354 20.14 -5.49 4.83
N GLN A 355 20.57 -4.64 3.90
CA GLN A 355 20.15 -4.65 2.50
C GLN A 355 20.98 -5.65 1.68
N VAL A 356 20.86 -6.95 2.01
CA VAL A 356 21.47 -8.05 1.28
C VAL A 356 20.46 -9.13 1.00
N LEU A 357 20.49 -9.70 -0.20
CA LEU A 357 19.44 -10.60 -0.68
C LEU A 357 19.32 -11.91 0.11
N SER A 358 20.40 -12.37 0.73
CA SER A 358 20.42 -13.58 1.54
C SER A 358 21.33 -13.40 2.75
N GLY A 359 20.95 -14.03 3.88
CA GLY A 359 21.73 -13.95 5.11
C GLY A 359 21.75 -12.55 5.72
N TRP A 360 20.67 -11.77 5.57
CA TRP A 360 20.53 -10.46 6.19
C TRP A 360 20.56 -10.56 7.71
N THR A 361 21.12 -9.54 8.33
CA THR A 361 21.23 -9.43 9.79
C THR A 361 20.47 -8.21 10.27
N ALA A 362 19.86 -8.30 11.46
CA ALA A 362 19.19 -7.18 12.07
C ALA A 362 20.19 -6.31 12.85
N GLU A 363 20.06 -5.00 12.66
CA GLU A 363 20.67 -3.94 13.48
C GLU A 363 19.54 -3.18 14.19
N GLY A 364 19.88 -2.31 15.14
CA GLY A 364 18.84 -1.54 15.81
C GLY A 364 19.37 -0.61 16.89
N GLU A 365 18.49 0.23 17.37
CA GLU A 365 18.72 1.23 18.40
C GLU A 365 17.57 1.25 19.41
N ASP A 366 17.86 1.64 20.63
CA ASP A 366 16.85 1.92 21.63
C ASP A 366 16.59 3.43 21.67
N LEU A 367 15.34 3.82 21.44
CA LEU A 367 14.93 5.22 21.41
C LEU A 367 14.79 5.80 22.81
N SER A 368 15.32 7.00 23.03
CA SER A 368 15.07 7.76 24.26
C SER A 368 13.63 8.27 24.33
N PRO A 369 13.12 8.61 25.53
CA PRO A 369 11.79 9.22 25.65
C PRO A 369 11.62 10.49 24.81
N GLU A 370 12.66 11.30 24.67
CA GLU A 370 12.66 12.52 23.84
C GLU A 370 12.53 12.18 22.35
N GLN A 371 13.26 11.18 21.86
CA GLN A 371 13.14 10.70 20.48
C GLN A 371 11.75 10.15 20.19
N ILE A 372 11.19 9.37 21.13
CA ILE A 372 9.83 8.84 21.02
C ILE A 372 8.81 9.98 20.92
N HIS A 373 8.92 10.99 21.80
CA HIS A 373 8.03 12.16 21.79
C HIS A 373 8.14 12.93 20.47
N THR A 374 9.37 13.18 20.01
CA THR A 374 9.62 13.82 18.72
C THR A 374 8.92 13.07 17.57
N GLU A 375 9.07 11.75 17.51
CA GLU A 375 8.41 10.93 16.49
C GLU A 375 6.89 10.98 16.58
N GLU A 376 6.32 10.90 17.80
CA GLU A 376 4.86 10.98 18.00
C GLU A 376 4.31 12.30 17.46
N VAL A 377 4.99 13.43 17.74
CA VAL A 377 4.59 14.73 17.23
C VAL A 377 4.72 14.79 15.70
N MET A 378 5.86 14.33 15.15
CA MET A 378 6.12 14.35 13.72
C MET A 378 5.12 13.50 12.92
N LEU A 379 4.80 12.32 13.41
CA LEU A 379 3.89 11.40 12.74
C LEU A 379 2.44 11.92 12.81
N LEU A 380 1.99 12.30 14.01
CA LEU A 380 0.62 12.77 14.20
C LEU A 380 0.35 14.07 13.42
N ALA A 381 1.34 14.96 13.32
CA ALA A 381 1.23 16.24 12.63
C ALA A 381 0.88 16.12 11.13
N ARG A 382 1.12 14.95 10.52
CA ARG A 382 0.84 14.66 9.12
C ARG A 382 -0.51 13.98 8.88
N THR A 383 -1.37 13.94 9.89
CA THR A 383 -2.69 13.28 9.82
C THR A 383 -3.82 14.25 10.14
N ASP A 384 -5.04 13.89 9.78
CA ASP A 384 -6.27 14.62 10.12
C ASP A 384 -6.55 14.73 11.63
N ARG A 385 -5.81 13.97 12.46
CA ARG A 385 -5.86 14.01 13.93
C ARG A 385 -4.79 14.92 14.54
N GLY A 386 -3.89 15.45 13.71
CA GLY A 386 -2.75 16.24 14.12
C GLY A 386 -3.08 17.73 14.30
N PRO A 387 -2.10 18.49 14.83
CA PRO A 387 -2.26 19.93 15.07
C PRO A 387 -2.15 20.79 13.82
N ILE A 388 -1.59 20.27 12.71
CA ILE A 388 -1.44 21.01 11.46
C ILE A 388 -2.73 20.89 10.65
N PRO A 389 -3.40 22.00 10.31
CA PRO A 389 -4.60 21.96 9.48
C PRO A 389 -4.26 21.49 8.05
N GLU A 390 -5.15 20.75 7.42
CA GLU A 390 -4.99 20.15 6.09
C GLU A 390 -4.43 21.11 5.02
N ARG A 391 -4.87 22.37 5.03
CA ARG A 391 -4.42 23.40 4.09
C ARG A 391 -2.90 23.69 4.17
N ASP A 392 -2.26 23.37 5.30
CA ASP A 392 -0.85 23.63 5.57
C ASP A 392 0.00 22.34 5.49
N TRP A 393 -0.58 21.20 5.10
CA TRP A 393 0.14 19.92 5.03
C TRP A 393 1.26 19.90 4.00
N PHE A 394 1.14 20.65 2.91
CA PHE A 394 2.23 20.75 1.93
C PHE A 394 3.55 21.27 2.54
N ILE A 395 3.46 22.10 3.58
CA ILE A 395 4.61 22.64 4.33
C ILE A 395 4.71 22.06 5.75
N ALA A 396 4.14 20.89 5.99
CA ALA A 396 4.14 20.29 7.32
C ALA A 396 5.54 20.15 7.90
N ASP A 397 6.53 19.80 7.08
CA ASP A 397 7.92 19.62 7.51
C ASP A 397 8.60 20.92 7.96
N GLU A 398 8.14 22.08 7.47
CA GLU A 398 8.59 23.38 7.94
C GLU A 398 7.92 23.79 9.26
N ILE A 399 6.68 23.33 9.49
CA ILE A 399 5.90 23.67 10.69
C ILE A 399 6.27 22.78 11.88
N ILE A 400 6.51 21.49 11.65
CA ILE A 400 6.79 20.48 12.68
C ILE A 400 7.89 20.92 13.67
N PRO A 401 9.03 21.50 13.26
CA PRO A 401 10.04 21.98 14.22
C PRO A 401 9.52 22.98 15.24
N SER A 402 8.45 23.70 14.94
CA SER A 402 7.84 24.66 15.86
C SER A 402 6.88 23.98 16.89
N LEU A 403 6.57 22.71 16.70
CA LEU A 403 5.72 21.92 17.59
C LEU A 403 6.53 21.10 18.62
N LEU A 404 7.85 20.99 18.39
CA LEU A 404 8.81 20.29 19.24
C LEU A 404 9.44 21.24 20.25
#